data_7dbbae8d47a11cec985288a83830761f
#
_entry.id   7dbbae8d47a11cec985288a83830761f
#
_cell.length_a   1.000
_cell.length_b   1.000
_cell.length_c   1.000
_cell.angle_alpha   90.00
_cell.angle_beta   90.00
_cell.angle_gamma   90.00
#
_symmetry.space_group_name_H-M   'P 1'
#
loop_
_entity.id
_entity.type
_entity.pdbx_description
1 polymer ?
#
loop_
_entity_poly.entity_id
_entity_poly.type
_entity_poly.pdbx_seq_one_letter_code
_entity_poly.pdbx_strand_id
1 'polypeptide(L)'
;MLRAFSVLVVGILVASLAWAAQLTGPAPGFTLTSRDGDQVSLAELKGNVVMVNFWATWCVPCRQEMPHLQALYERYNSLGFELLAVNVEDDPEGARAWLEETPVTFPVLFDPKNEVSQLYKVVAMPSTVLVARDGTMRFIHHGYKPGYENEYQTQVRALLRE
;
A
#
# COMPACT_ATOMS: atom_id res chain seq x y z
N MET A 1 -49.34 -15.87 50.65
CA MET A 1 -49.20 -14.78 49.63
C MET A 1 -47.70 -14.65 49.29
N LEU A 2 -47.25 -15.35 48.27
CA LEU A 2 -45.85 -15.26 47.80
C LEU A 2 -45.85 -14.46 46.46
N ARG A 3 -45.22 -13.29 46.49
CA ARG A 3 -45.01 -12.47 45.28
C ARG A 3 -43.71 -12.93 44.61
N ALA A 4 -43.83 -13.52 43.42
CA ALA A 4 -42.71 -13.85 42.56
C ALA A 4 -42.17 -12.57 41.91
N PHE A 5 -40.93 -12.22 42.18
CA PHE A 5 -40.18 -11.19 41.44
C PHE A 5 -39.52 -11.85 40.22
N SER A 6 -40.07 -11.56 39.04
CA SER A 6 -39.41 -11.89 37.77
C SER A 6 -38.30 -10.89 37.50
N VAL A 7 -37.09 -11.32 37.62
CA VAL A 7 -35.91 -10.54 37.20
C VAL A 7 -35.71 -10.74 35.70
N LEU A 8 -35.99 -9.71 34.94
CA LEU A 8 -35.76 -9.66 33.48
C LEU A 8 -34.28 -9.35 33.27
N VAL A 9 -33.47 -10.37 32.93
CA VAL A 9 -32.07 -10.17 32.54
C VAL A 9 -32.05 -9.74 31.08
N VAL A 10 -31.90 -8.44 30.88
CA VAL A 10 -31.62 -7.89 29.54
C VAL A 10 -30.14 -8.12 29.23
N GLY A 11 -29.86 -9.16 28.43
CA GLY A 11 -28.53 -9.43 27.93
C GLY A 11 -28.14 -8.38 26.88
N ILE A 12 -27.28 -7.46 27.25
CA ILE A 12 -26.65 -6.54 26.29
C ILE A 12 -25.59 -7.32 25.53
N LEU A 13 -25.93 -7.72 24.32
CA LEU A 13 -24.97 -8.21 23.33
C LEU A 13 -24.10 -7.03 22.89
N VAL A 14 -22.94 -6.85 23.53
CA VAL A 14 -21.91 -5.94 23.05
C VAL A 14 -21.25 -6.63 21.84
N ALA A 15 -21.73 -6.32 20.65
CA ALA A 15 -21.04 -6.67 19.43
C ALA A 15 -19.71 -5.90 19.40
N SER A 16 -18.62 -6.59 19.72
CA SER A 16 -17.26 -6.10 19.56
C SER A 16 -16.99 -5.96 18.06
N LEU A 17 -17.28 -4.77 17.50
CA LEU A 17 -16.76 -4.37 16.21
C LEU A 17 -15.24 -4.24 16.36
N ALA A 18 -14.52 -5.29 15.97
CA ALA A 18 -13.10 -5.20 15.75
C ALA A 18 -12.87 -4.18 14.61
N TRP A 19 -12.65 -2.95 14.97
CA TRP A 19 -12.19 -1.91 14.09
C TRP A 19 -10.74 -2.23 13.75
N ALA A 20 -10.54 -2.97 12.66
CA ALA A 20 -9.29 -2.85 11.92
C ALA A 20 -9.16 -1.36 11.59
N ALA A 21 -8.09 -0.72 12.06
CA ALA A 21 -7.83 0.68 11.79
C ALA A 21 -7.60 0.85 10.28
N GLN A 22 -8.69 1.00 9.54
CA GLN A 22 -8.65 1.50 8.18
C GLN A 22 -8.20 2.96 8.32
N LEU A 23 -7.00 3.26 7.83
CA LEU A 23 -6.59 4.64 7.61
C LEU A 23 -7.49 5.18 6.48
N THR A 24 -8.65 5.68 6.88
CA THR A 24 -9.62 6.29 5.97
C THR A 24 -9.31 7.77 5.87
N GLY A 25 -8.83 8.20 4.73
CA GLY A 25 -8.54 9.61 4.46
C GLY A 25 -7.87 9.76 3.10
N PRO A 26 -7.80 10.99 2.58
CA PRO A 26 -7.11 11.23 1.32
C PRO A 26 -5.63 10.83 1.45
N ALA A 27 -5.10 10.16 0.42
CA ALA A 27 -3.68 9.87 0.33
C ALA A 27 -2.90 11.19 0.23
N PRO A 28 -1.81 11.37 1.00
CA PRO A 28 -0.94 12.53 0.85
C PRO A 28 -0.45 12.65 -0.59
N GLY A 29 -0.67 13.82 -1.21
CA GLY A 29 -0.19 14.09 -2.55
C GLY A 29 1.33 14.21 -2.59
N PHE A 30 1.94 13.73 -3.67
CA PHE A 30 3.36 13.91 -3.93
C PHE A 30 3.65 13.94 -5.42
N THR A 31 4.82 14.46 -5.77
CA THR A 31 5.43 14.34 -7.10
C THR A 31 6.90 13.96 -6.89
N LEU A 32 7.34 12.86 -7.51
CA LEU A 32 8.72 12.37 -7.44
C LEU A 32 9.26 12.11 -8.83
N THR A 33 10.58 12.15 -8.94
CA THR A 33 11.28 11.79 -10.20
C THR A 33 11.39 10.28 -10.31
N SER A 34 11.00 9.75 -11.47
CA SER A 34 11.11 8.32 -11.79
C SER A 34 12.54 7.92 -12.14
N ARG A 35 12.78 6.60 -12.21
CA ARG A 35 14.02 6.02 -12.72
C ARG A 35 14.38 6.53 -14.13
N ASP A 36 13.37 6.80 -14.94
CA ASP A 36 13.52 7.22 -16.34
C ASP A 36 13.64 8.75 -16.51
N GLY A 37 13.55 9.50 -15.37
CA GLY A 37 13.69 10.95 -15.33
C GLY A 37 12.38 11.73 -15.39
N ASP A 38 11.25 11.05 -15.54
CA ASP A 38 9.95 11.68 -15.61
C ASP A 38 9.45 12.12 -14.22
N GLN A 39 8.65 13.19 -14.18
CA GLN A 39 7.94 13.58 -12.97
C GLN A 39 6.63 12.81 -12.89
N VAL A 40 6.46 12.03 -11.80
CA VAL A 40 5.24 11.24 -11.56
C VAL A 40 4.51 11.83 -10.36
N SER A 41 3.27 12.23 -10.59
CA SER A 41 2.39 12.80 -9.56
C SER A 41 1.26 11.84 -9.21
N LEU A 42 1.06 11.57 -7.92
CA LEU A 42 -0.08 10.76 -7.46
C LEU A 42 -1.42 11.38 -7.89
N ALA A 43 -1.52 12.72 -7.95
CA ALA A 43 -2.75 13.42 -8.34
C ALA A 43 -3.17 13.15 -9.79
N GLU A 44 -2.21 12.89 -10.68
CA GLU A 44 -2.46 12.56 -12.09
C GLU A 44 -2.98 11.15 -12.30
N LEU A 45 -2.83 10.28 -11.29
CA LEU A 45 -3.30 8.90 -11.31
C LEU A 45 -4.72 8.73 -10.76
N LYS A 46 -5.39 9.85 -10.45
CA LYS A 46 -6.77 9.82 -9.98
C LYS A 46 -7.69 9.13 -11.00
N GLY A 47 -8.53 8.23 -10.52
CA GLY A 47 -9.33 7.34 -11.37
C GLY A 47 -8.72 5.93 -11.51
N ASN A 48 -7.46 5.75 -11.18
CA ASN A 48 -6.82 4.44 -11.04
C ASN A 48 -6.79 3.97 -9.59
N VAL A 49 -6.75 2.67 -9.38
CA VAL A 49 -6.31 2.08 -8.11
C VAL A 49 -4.79 2.15 -8.08
N VAL A 50 -4.22 2.79 -7.05
CA VAL A 50 -2.77 2.98 -6.96
C VAL A 50 -2.21 2.24 -5.77
N MET A 51 -1.17 1.43 -5.98
CA MET A 51 -0.34 0.88 -4.93
C MET A 51 0.92 1.72 -4.79
N VAL A 52 1.17 2.28 -3.61
CA VAL A 52 2.43 2.95 -3.28
C VAL A 52 3.22 2.02 -2.36
N ASN A 53 4.36 1.53 -2.84
CA ASN A 53 5.23 0.62 -2.09
C ASN A 53 6.56 1.32 -1.77
N PHE A 54 6.88 1.46 -0.48
CA PHE A 54 8.14 2.04 -0.02
C PHE A 54 9.16 0.92 0.21
N TRP A 55 10.34 1.06 -0.41
CA TRP A 55 11.36 0.01 -0.41
C TRP A 55 12.80 0.56 -0.41
N ALA A 56 13.77 -0.33 -0.14
CA ALA A 56 15.20 -0.05 -0.25
C ALA A 56 15.96 -1.34 -0.62
N THR A 57 17.17 -1.19 -1.18
CA THR A 57 18.00 -2.34 -1.60
C THR A 57 18.52 -3.17 -0.43
N TRP A 58 18.80 -2.52 0.71
CA TRP A 58 19.23 -3.19 1.95
C TRP A 58 18.10 -3.95 2.67
N CYS A 59 16.85 -3.73 2.26
CA CYS A 59 15.68 -4.37 2.85
C CYS A 59 15.43 -5.74 2.21
N VAL A 60 15.81 -6.82 2.87
CA VAL A 60 15.62 -8.19 2.38
C VAL A 60 14.15 -8.52 2.08
N PRO A 61 13.17 -8.23 2.97
CA PRO A 61 11.76 -8.48 2.65
C PRO A 61 11.27 -7.70 1.43
N CYS A 62 11.77 -6.46 1.20
CA CYS A 62 11.42 -5.67 0.02
C CYS A 62 11.85 -6.37 -1.27
N ARG A 63 13.08 -6.90 -1.30
CA ARG A 63 13.58 -7.63 -2.46
C ARG A 63 12.81 -8.92 -2.72
N GLN A 64 12.34 -9.59 -1.67
CA GLN A 64 11.49 -10.78 -1.80
C GLN A 64 10.09 -10.44 -2.34
N GLU A 65 9.57 -9.26 -2.01
CA GLU A 65 8.25 -8.79 -2.46
C GLU A 65 8.24 -8.40 -3.95
N MET A 66 9.33 -7.81 -4.47
CA MET A 66 9.39 -7.22 -5.83
C MET A 66 8.90 -8.12 -6.96
N PRO A 67 9.26 -9.41 -7.05
CA PRO A 67 8.73 -10.29 -8.10
C PRO A 67 7.21 -10.48 -8.03
N HIS A 68 6.63 -10.46 -6.83
CA HIS A 68 5.19 -10.56 -6.61
C HIS A 68 4.47 -9.27 -7.01
N LEU A 69 5.09 -8.12 -6.73
CA LEU A 69 4.60 -6.82 -7.19
C LEU A 69 4.63 -6.73 -8.72
N GLN A 70 5.68 -7.24 -9.37
CA GLN A 70 5.76 -7.31 -10.83
C GLN A 70 4.62 -8.15 -11.41
N ALA A 71 4.39 -9.33 -10.88
CA ALA A 71 3.29 -10.20 -11.33
C ALA A 71 1.91 -9.56 -11.11
N LEU A 72 1.73 -8.82 -10.01
CA LEU A 72 0.51 -8.08 -9.72
C LEU A 72 0.29 -6.94 -10.73
N TYR A 73 1.35 -6.17 -11.01
CA TYR A 73 1.32 -5.07 -11.97
C TYR A 73 0.96 -5.57 -13.38
N GLU A 74 1.67 -6.58 -13.88
CA GLU A 74 1.40 -7.17 -15.20
C GLU A 74 -0.05 -7.65 -15.35
N ARG A 75 -0.62 -8.18 -14.27
CA ARG A 75 -1.98 -8.72 -14.29
C ARG A 75 -3.07 -7.64 -14.31
N TYR A 76 -2.86 -6.50 -13.65
CA TYR A 76 -3.94 -5.55 -13.36
C TYR A 76 -3.74 -4.16 -13.96
N ASN A 77 -2.54 -3.81 -14.44
CA ASN A 77 -2.25 -2.48 -14.98
C ASN A 77 -3.24 -2.07 -16.09
N SER A 78 -3.49 -2.94 -17.05
CA SER A 78 -4.46 -2.68 -18.14
C SER A 78 -5.91 -2.51 -17.68
N LEU A 79 -6.21 -2.82 -16.41
CA LEU A 79 -7.54 -2.69 -15.82
C LEU A 79 -7.70 -1.41 -14.97
N GLY A 80 -6.70 -0.53 -14.99
CA GLY A 80 -6.68 0.71 -14.21
C GLY A 80 -6.06 0.55 -12.82
N PHE A 81 -5.06 -0.31 -12.71
CA PHE A 81 -4.19 -0.44 -11.55
C PHE A 81 -2.82 0.14 -11.86
N GLU A 82 -2.30 0.97 -10.95
CA GLU A 82 -0.94 1.51 -11.04
C GLU A 82 -0.14 1.15 -9.80
N LEU A 83 1.18 0.95 -9.98
CA LEU A 83 2.10 0.64 -8.90
C LEU A 83 3.28 1.63 -8.93
N LEU A 84 3.46 2.35 -7.84
CA LEU A 84 4.55 3.29 -7.64
C LEU A 84 5.50 2.72 -6.57
N ALA A 85 6.65 2.21 -6.98
CA ALA A 85 7.67 1.74 -6.05
C ALA A 85 8.60 2.90 -5.66
N VAL A 86 8.44 3.40 -4.44
CA VAL A 86 9.20 4.56 -3.93
C VAL A 86 10.43 4.06 -3.17
N ASN A 87 11.60 4.27 -3.76
CA ASN A 87 12.88 4.00 -3.11
C ASN A 87 13.21 5.14 -2.14
N VAL A 88 13.60 4.79 -0.91
CA VAL A 88 13.84 5.74 0.19
C VAL A 88 15.34 5.91 0.53
N GLU A 89 16.22 5.45 -0.34
CA GLU A 89 17.67 5.62 -0.12
C GLU A 89 18.13 7.02 -0.51
N ASP A 90 19.00 7.59 0.31
CA ASP A 90 19.56 8.94 0.09
C ASP A 90 20.35 9.02 -1.23
N ASP A 91 21.02 7.92 -1.58
CA ASP A 91 21.69 7.75 -2.87
C ASP A 91 20.97 6.67 -3.71
N PRO A 92 20.33 7.04 -4.82
CA PRO A 92 19.58 6.11 -5.66
C PRO A 92 20.45 5.20 -6.54
N GLU A 93 21.78 5.38 -6.60
CA GLU A 93 22.65 4.61 -7.50
C GLU A 93 22.64 3.12 -7.18
N GLY A 94 22.62 2.76 -5.88
CA GLY A 94 22.47 1.36 -5.46
C GLY A 94 21.16 0.74 -5.93
N ALA A 95 20.07 1.50 -5.88
CA ALA A 95 18.76 1.05 -6.35
C ALA A 95 18.74 0.91 -7.86
N ARG A 96 19.37 1.83 -8.62
CA ARG A 96 19.49 1.74 -10.08
C ARG A 96 20.25 0.48 -10.50
N ALA A 97 21.42 0.23 -9.91
CA ALA A 97 22.23 -0.96 -10.17
C ALA A 97 21.46 -2.25 -9.85
N TRP A 98 20.75 -2.29 -8.73
CA TRP A 98 19.93 -3.45 -8.36
C TRP A 98 18.81 -3.72 -9.37
N LEU A 99 18.16 -2.67 -9.88
CA LEU A 99 17.09 -2.77 -10.88
C LEU A 99 17.56 -3.21 -12.25
N GLU A 100 18.84 -3.04 -12.59
CA GLU A 100 19.44 -3.62 -13.81
C GLU A 100 19.48 -5.15 -13.73
N GLU A 101 19.77 -5.70 -12.55
CA GLU A 101 19.79 -7.14 -12.29
C GLU A 101 18.39 -7.74 -12.06
N THR A 102 17.47 -6.92 -11.55
CA THR A 102 16.09 -7.32 -11.23
C THR A 102 15.11 -6.36 -11.92
N PRO A 103 14.92 -6.49 -13.24
CA PRO A 103 14.11 -5.55 -14.00
C PRO A 103 12.63 -5.64 -13.61
N VAL A 104 12.02 -4.47 -13.43
CA VAL A 104 10.58 -4.29 -13.23
C VAL A 104 10.02 -3.33 -14.26
N THR A 105 8.74 -3.46 -14.59
CA THR A 105 8.07 -2.65 -15.62
C THR A 105 7.18 -1.55 -15.05
N PHE A 106 6.89 -1.59 -13.75
CA PHE A 106 6.18 -0.51 -13.06
C PHE A 106 7.09 0.68 -12.76
N PRO A 107 6.54 1.90 -12.58
CA PRO A 107 7.30 3.08 -12.20
C PRO A 107 8.06 2.91 -10.88
N VAL A 108 9.36 3.20 -10.92
CA VAL A 108 10.21 3.29 -9.73
C VAL A 108 10.57 4.76 -9.52
N LEU A 109 10.25 5.28 -8.35
CA LEU A 109 10.42 6.68 -7.97
C LEU A 109 11.47 6.79 -6.87
N PHE A 110 12.11 7.95 -6.76
CA PHE A 110 13.14 8.20 -5.76
C PHE A 110 12.72 9.29 -4.79
N ASP A 111 12.81 9.00 -3.48
CA ASP A 111 12.53 9.90 -2.36
C ASP A 111 13.81 10.08 -1.50
N PRO A 112 14.92 10.65 -2.05
CA PRO A 112 16.22 10.69 -1.39
C PRO A 112 16.24 11.55 -0.13
N LYS A 113 15.24 12.39 0.09
CA LYS A 113 15.10 13.20 1.30
C LYS A 113 14.11 12.61 2.30
N ASN A 114 13.52 11.48 1.97
CA ASN A 114 12.51 10.83 2.80
C ASN A 114 11.28 11.72 3.12
N GLU A 115 10.97 12.71 2.25
CA GLU A 115 9.86 13.64 2.45
C GLU A 115 8.51 12.93 2.28
N VAL A 116 8.39 12.08 1.25
CA VAL A 116 7.15 11.34 0.97
C VAL A 116 6.97 10.19 1.96
N SER A 117 8.03 9.44 2.27
CA SER A 117 7.97 8.38 3.27
C SER A 117 7.56 8.89 4.65
N GLN A 118 7.99 10.10 5.03
CA GLN A 118 7.55 10.76 6.27
C GLN A 118 6.07 11.17 6.22
N LEU A 119 5.59 11.72 5.09
CA LEU A 119 4.17 12.05 4.90
C LEU A 119 3.27 10.82 5.08
N TYR A 120 3.71 9.67 4.58
CA TYR A 120 3.01 8.39 4.71
C TYR A 120 3.26 7.69 6.04
N LYS A 121 4.06 8.30 6.94
CA LYS A 121 4.40 7.75 8.27
C LYS A 121 4.96 6.33 8.18
N VAL A 122 5.87 6.11 7.24
CA VAL A 122 6.52 4.83 7.05
C VAL A 122 7.36 4.49 8.28
N VAL A 123 6.99 3.45 9.01
CA VAL A 123 7.65 3.00 10.27
C VAL A 123 8.33 1.65 10.13
N ALA A 124 8.10 0.95 9.02
CA ALA A 124 8.68 -0.36 8.72
C ALA A 124 8.88 -0.51 7.21
N MET A 125 9.79 -1.39 6.82
CA MET A 125 10.09 -1.66 5.42
C MET A 125 9.89 -3.14 5.09
N PRO A 126 9.21 -3.43 3.94
CA PRO A 126 8.47 -2.49 3.11
C PRO A 126 7.24 -1.91 3.80
N SER A 127 6.72 -0.78 3.33
CA SER A 127 5.37 -0.32 3.64
C SER A 127 4.59 -0.18 2.35
N THR A 128 3.40 -0.75 2.29
CA THR A 128 2.56 -0.77 1.08
C THR A 128 1.21 -0.16 1.38
N VAL A 129 0.84 0.86 0.61
CA VAL A 129 -0.43 1.58 0.73
C VAL A 129 -1.26 1.37 -0.53
N LEU A 130 -2.51 0.97 -0.40
CA LEU A 130 -3.47 0.92 -1.49
C LEU A 130 -4.42 2.12 -1.44
N VAL A 131 -4.46 2.84 -2.55
CA VAL A 131 -5.28 4.03 -2.76
C VAL A 131 -6.38 3.70 -3.77
N ALA A 132 -7.62 4.00 -3.42
CA ALA A 132 -8.77 3.81 -4.29
C ALA A 132 -8.82 4.86 -5.40
N ARG A 133 -9.71 4.68 -6.38
CA ARG A 133 -9.89 5.57 -7.55
C ARG A 133 -10.23 7.02 -7.17
N ASP A 134 -10.86 7.23 -6.03
CA ASP A 134 -11.20 8.55 -5.49
C ASP A 134 -10.02 9.27 -4.79
N GLY A 135 -8.88 8.57 -4.65
CA GLY A 135 -7.69 9.06 -3.95
C GLY A 135 -7.67 8.78 -2.45
N THR A 136 -8.59 7.95 -1.93
CA THR A 136 -8.64 7.58 -0.52
C THR A 136 -7.73 6.39 -0.23
N MET A 137 -6.94 6.45 0.84
CA MET A 137 -6.18 5.28 1.35
C MET A 137 -7.14 4.26 1.92
N ARG A 138 -7.04 3.02 1.47
CA ARG A 138 -7.94 1.94 1.86
C ARG A 138 -7.26 0.84 2.67
N PHE A 139 -6.01 0.54 2.37
CA PHE A 139 -5.24 -0.49 3.04
C PHE A 139 -3.81 -0.04 3.25
N ILE A 140 -3.22 -0.44 4.39
CA ILE A 140 -1.80 -0.28 4.67
C ILE A 140 -1.25 -1.59 5.21
N HIS A 141 -0.10 -1.99 4.68
CA HIS A 141 0.68 -3.12 5.14
C HIS A 141 2.06 -2.65 5.60
N HIS A 142 2.49 -3.14 6.74
CA HIS A 142 3.83 -2.88 7.29
C HIS A 142 4.64 -4.16 7.31
N GLY A 143 5.80 -4.15 6.65
CA GLY A 143 6.60 -5.34 6.40
C GLY A 143 6.01 -6.22 5.31
N TYR A 144 6.76 -7.25 4.93
CA TYR A 144 6.33 -8.30 4.00
C TYR A 144 6.61 -9.67 4.59
N LYS A 145 5.69 -10.59 4.38
CA LYS A 145 5.85 -12.02 4.64
C LYS A 145 5.14 -12.82 3.54
N PRO A 146 5.60 -14.04 3.22
CA PRO A 146 4.94 -14.91 2.25
C PRO A 146 3.43 -15.04 2.54
N GLY A 147 2.60 -14.86 1.51
CA GLY A 147 1.16 -14.84 1.61
C GLY A 147 0.52 -13.45 1.48
N TYR A 148 1.27 -12.36 1.72
CA TYR A 148 0.76 -10.98 1.56
C TYR A 148 0.39 -10.67 0.12
N GLU A 149 1.06 -11.27 -0.86
CA GLU A 149 0.73 -11.16 -2.29
C GLU A 149 -0.72 -11.56 -2.60
N ASN A 150 -1.27 -12.55 -1.86
CA ASN A 150 -2.66 -12.96 -2.00
C ASN A 150 -3.64 -11.92 -1.43
N GLU A 151 -3.24 -11.26 -0.33
CA GLU A 151 -4.01 -10.16 0.25
C GLU A 151 -4.01 -8.96 -0.71
N TYR A 152 -2.86 -8.57 -1.25
CA TYR A 152 -2.74 -7.51 -2.25
C TYR A 152 -3.64 -7.76 -3.45
N GLN A 153 -3.58 -8.98 -4.00
CA GLN A 153 -4.42 -9.36 -5.13
C GLN A 153 -5.91 -9.23 -4.79
N THR A 154 -6.32 -9.68 -3.61
CA THR A 154 -7.71 -9.61 -3.17
C THR A 154 -8.18 -8.18 -3.01
N GLN A 155 -7.35 -7.32 -2.40
CA GLN A 155 -7.64 -5.91 -2.16
C GLN A 155 -7.66 -5.11 -3.47
N VAL A 156 -6.68 -5.30 -4.36
CA VAL A 156 -6.65 -4.67 -5.69
C VAL A 156 -7.90 -5.04 -6.50
N ARG A 157 -8.26 -6.32 -6.53
CA ARG A 157 -9.49 -6.76 -7.22
C ARG A 157 -10.77 -6.17 -6.63
N ALA A 158 -10.82 -5.96 -5.32
CA ALA A 158 -11.96 -5.32 -4.68
C ALA A 158 -12.07 -3.86 -5.11
N LEU A 159 -10.97 -3.09 -5.03
CA LEU A 159 -10.93 -1.68 -5.41
C LEU A 159 -11.18 -1.45 -6.92
N LEU A 160 -10.73 -2.37 -7.78
CA LEU A 160 -10.97 -2.27 -9.24
C LEU A 160 -12.44 -2.43 -9.61
N ARG A 161 -13.28 -2.99 -8.74
CA ARG A 161 -14.73 -3.20 -8.96
C ARG A 161 -15.59 -2.05 -8.44
N GLU A 162 -15.02 -1.15 -7.67
CA GLU A 162 -15.67 0.08 -7.20
C GLU A 162 -15.72 1.12 -8.35
#